data_44445fe284ea0e50692d1ec6ed75b909
#
_entry.id   44445fe284ea0e50692d1ec6ed75b909
#
_cell.length_a   1.000
_cell.length_b   1.000
_cell.length_c   1.000
_cell.angle_alpha   90.00
_cell.angle_beta   90.00
_cell.angle_gamma   90.00
#
_symmetry.space_group_name_H-M   'P 1'
#
loop_
_entity.id
_entity.type
_entity.pdbx_description
1 polymer ?
#
loop_
_entity_poly.entity_id
_entity_poly.type
_entity_poly.pdbx_seq_one_letter_code
_entity_poly.pdbx_strand_id
1 'polypeptide(L)'
;MTLAYTPFKIFHFSDTLSSMSSDIGTPAAPIHVRIKPINLCNHHCWYCAYKAKDMQLGEDMDQKDQIPENKMMEIVEDLIDMKVKAVTFSGGGEPFLYKPLLKVSKKLIDGGIQIGSLTNGSKLEGQLAEYFAYNATWLRISLDAWDDASYTASRGVRGGEFKRLLKRIRDFVNLQGNCILGISLIVDQKNANHVYEIVQLLRESGVHNVKISPCIVSNDGEENNTYHRQIYTSVRSQLDRLKKDYHENDFELFDAYHELETKFDKNYDWCPFLQALCVIGADLNVYSCQDKAYTDKGMLGSLKEQGFAEFWNDSKSELRAINPSKDCRHHCVANQKNQMLHEYLNTDPVHQVFV
;
A
#
# COMPACT_ATOMS: atom_id res chain seq x y z
N MET A 1 -16.05 -5.71 -17.85
CA MET A 1 -15.51 -4.87 -16.75
C MET A 1 -14.24 -5.52 -16.26
N THR A 2 -13.10 -4.82 -16.25
CA THR A 2 -11.83 -5.32 -15.72
C THR A 2 -11.71 -4.96 -14.23
N LEU A 3 -11.29 -5.92 -13.40
CA LEU A 3 -11.20 -5.71 -11.94
C LEU A 3 -9.79 -5.25 -11.56
N ALA A 4 -9.65 -3.97 -11.17
CA ALA A 4 -8.39 -3.42 -10.65
C ALA A 4 -8.06 -3.97 -9.25
N TYR A 5 -9.05 -4.30 -8.44
CA TYR A 5 -8.91 -4.87 -7.10
C TYR A 5 -9.49 -6.27 -7.03
N THR A 6 -8.61 -7.28 -7.05
CA THR A 6 -8.97 -8.68 -6.90
C THR A 6 -7.83 -9.43 -6.20
N PRO A 7 -8.12 -10.43 -5.34
CA PRO A 7 -7.10 -11.28 -4.74
C PRO A 7 -6.45 -12.23 -5.74
N PHE A 8 -7.08 -12.46 -6.90
CA PHE A 8 -6.63 -13.43 -7.90
C PHE A 8 -5.40 -13.02 -8.72
N LYS A 9 -4.91 -11.78 -8.61
CA LYS A 9 -3.78 -11.30 -9.42
C LYS A 9 -2.54 -12.18 -9.37
N ILE A 10 -2.24 -12.78 -8.21
CA ILE A 10 -1.06 -13.60 -8.02
C ILE A 10 -1.09 -14.89 -8.85
N PHE A 11 -2.28 -15.41 -9.16
CA PHE A 11 -2.45 -16.64 -9.94
C PHE A 11 -2.12 -16.49 -11.43
N HIS A 12 -1.81 -15.27 -11.89
CA HIS A 12 -1.27 -15.02 -13.24
C HIS A 12 0.26 -15.23 -13.33
N PHE A 13 0.93 -15.62 -12.24
CA PHE A 13 2.39 -15.74 -12.16
C PHE A 13 2.80 -17.16 -11.78
N SER A 14 2.79 -18.07 -12.76
CA SER A 14 3.06 -19.50 -12.58
C SER A 14 4.43 -19.79 -11.93
N ASP A 15 5.48 -19.07 -12.34
CA ASP A 15 6.83 -19.24 -11.83
C ASP A 15 6.92 -18.93 -10.34
N THR A 16 6.26 -17.85 -9.90
CA THR A 16 6.19 -17.49 -8.49
C THR A 16 5.41 -18.53 -7.69
N LEU A 17 4.29 -19.02 -8.22
CA LEU A 17 3.49 -20.07 -7.56
C LEU A 17 4.30 -21.39 -7.44
N SER A 18 5.01 -21.78 -8.50
CA SER A 18 5.87 -22.96 -8.47
C SER A 18 7.01 -22.82 -7.47
N SER A 19 7.61 -21.62 -7.37
CA SER A 19 8.64 -21.33 -6.36
C SER A 19 8.10 -21.42 -4.92
N MET A 20 6.84 -21.06 -4.68
CA MET A 20 6.22 -21.15 -3.36
C MET A 20 6.04 -22.61 -2.89
N SER A 21 5.86 -23.55 -3.81
CA SER A 21 5.64 -24.97 -3.49
C SER A 21 6.89 -25.68 -2.92
N SER A 22 8.08 -25.09 -3.07
CA SER A 22 9.35 -25.66 -2.58
C SER A 22 9.86 -24.93 -1.35
N ASP A 23 10.35 -25.67 -0.36
CA ASP A 23 10.97 -25.10 0.85
C ASP A 23 12.46 -24.79 0.67
N ILE A 24 13.06 -25.29 -0.40
CA ILE A 24 14.49 -25.16 -0.71
C ILE A 24 14.71 -24.50 -2.06
N GLY A 25 15.92 -24.00 -2.27
CA GLY A 25 16.33 -23.37 -3.53
C GLY A 25 16.16 -21.83 -3.52
N THR A 26 16.47 -21.23 -4.64
CA THR A 26 16.35 -19.77 -4.84
C THR A 26 14.88 -19.38 -5.07
N PRO A 27 14.34 -18.39 -4.36
CA PRO A 27 13.00 -17.91 -4.63
C PRO A 27 12.91 -17.25 -6.01
N ALA A 28 11.78 -17.37 -6.69
CA ALA A 28 11.51 -16.57 -7.88
C ALA A 28 11.59 -15.07 -7.53
N ALA A 29 11.96 -14.23 -8.49
CA ALA A 29 11.95 -12.79 -8.29
C ALA A 29 10.58 -12.31 -7.77
N PRO A 30 10.52 -11.34 -6.85
CA PRO A 30 9.25 -10.83 -6.37
C PRO A 30 8.50 -10.15 -7.53
N ILE A 31 7.20 -10.37 -7.58
CA ILE A 31 6.36 -9.71 -8.61
C ILE A 31 6.33 -8.21 -8.39
N HIS A 32 6.27 -7.81 -7.12
CA HIS A 32 6.06 -6.43 -6.71
C HIS A 32 6.97 -6.06 -5.53
N VAL A 33 7.65 -4.93 -5.63
CA VAL A 33 8.45 -4.38 -4.54
C VAL A 33 7.87 -3.05 -4.09
N ARG A 34 7.67 -2.88 -2.79
CA ARG A 34 7.36 -1.58 -2.21
C ARG A 34 8.64 -0.92 -1.72
N ILE A 35 8.89 0.29 -2.17
CA ILE A 35 10.04 1.08 -1.73
C ILE A 35 9.53 2.24 -0.87
N LYS A 36 10.11 2.38 0.32
CA LYS A 36 9.92 3.52 1.20
C LYS A 36 11.16 4.41 1.09
N PRO A 37 11.20 5.35 0.13
CA PRO A 37 12.45 6.02 -0.22
C PRO A 37 12.93 6.99 0.86
N ILE A 38 12.02 7.48 1.70
CA ILE A 38 12.28 8.47 2.75
C ILE A 38 11.26 8.35 3.88
N ASN A 39 11.71 8.52 5.12
CA ASN A 39 10.85 8.51 6.31
C ASN A 39 10.39 9.90 6.74
N LEU A 40 11.00 10.97 6.20
CA LEU A 40 10.54 12.34 6.43
C LEU A 40 9.13 12.52 5.82
N CYS A 41 8.22 13.09 6.60
CA CYS A 41 6.89 13.48 6.15
C CYS A 41 6.59 14.90 6.60
N ASN A 42 6.00 15.70 5.72
CA ASN A 42 5.57 17.06 6.00
C ASN A 42 4.13 17.14 6.56
N HIS A 43 3.49 15.98 6.82
CA HIS A 43 2.22 15.87 7.53
C HIS A 43 2.42 15.20 8.90
N HIS A 44 1.52 15.50 9.84
CA HIS A 44 1.49 14.95 11.20
C HIS A 44 0.12 14.33 11.49
N CYS A 45 -0.29 13.38 10.63
CA CYS A 45 -1.59 12.71 10.76
C CYS A 45 -1.69 12.02 12.12
N TRP A 46 -2.79 12.25 12.84
CA TRP A 46 -3.00 11.70 14.18
C TRP A 46 -3.07 10.17 14.19
N TYR A 47 -3.57 9.57 13.11
CA TYR A 47 -3.72 8.11 12.93
C TYR A 47 -2.53 7.46 12.20
N CYS A 48 -1.42 8.17 12.01
CA CYS A 48 -0.27 7.63 11.30
C CYS A 48 0.36 6.47 12.10
N ALA A 49 0.19 5.25 11.61
CA ALA A 49 0.70 4.06 12.28
C ALA A 49 2.22 4.07 12.49
N TYR A 50 2.97 4.80 11.65
CA TYR A 50 4.43 4.97 11.81
C TYR A 50 4.83 5.98 12.90
N LYS A 51 3.88 6.71 13.48
CA LYS A 51 4.11 7.71 14.53
C LYS A 51 3.34 7.43 15.81
N ALA A 52 2.41 6.46 15.78
CA ALA A 52 1.65 6.05 16.94
C ALA A 52 2.51 5.17 17.87
N LYS A 53 2.59 5.53 19.16
CA LYS A 53 3.45 4.86 20.12
C LYS A 53 3.02 3.42 20.45
N ASP A 54 1.73 3.13 20.29
CA ASP A 54 1.13 1.84 20.68
C ASP A 54 0.85 0.92 19.49
N MET A 55 1.30 1.31 18.30
CA MET A 55 1.17 0.52 17.08
C MET A 55 2.48 -0.20 16.77
N GLN A 56 2.39 -1.50 16.44
CA GLN A 56 3.56 -2.31 16.07
C GLN A 56 4.29 -1.77 14.85
N LEU A 57 3.56 -1.17 13.91
CA LEU A 57 4.12 -0.64 12.68
C LEU A 57 5.00 0.60 12.94
N GLY A 58 6.24 0.54 12.50
CA GLY A 58 7.15 1.68 12.56
C GLY A 58 7.81 1.91 13.92
N GLU A 59 7.83 0.90 14.81
CA GLU A 59 8.43 0.99 16.14
C GLU A 59 9.88 1.48 16.10
N ASP A 60 10.67 0.97 15.15
CA ASP A 60 12.10 1.28 14.97
C ASP A 60 12.37 2.31 13.85
N MET A 61 11.35 3.04 13.39
CA MET A 61 11.49 3.97 12.28
C MET A 61 12.21 5.26 12.69
N ASP A 62 13.40 5.54 12.12
CA ASP A 62 13.99 6.86 12.19
C ASP A 62 13.45 7.77 11.07
N GLN A 63 12.89 8.93 11.45
CA GLN A 63 12.36 9.90 10.50
C GLN A 63 13.42 10.56 9.61
N LYS A 64 14.70 10.45 9.96
CA LYS A 64 15.83 11.02 9.20
C LYS A 64 16.28 10.10 8.06
N ASP A 65 15.89 8.83 8.09
CA ASP A 65 16.34 7.88 7.09
C ASP A 65 15.78 8.22 5.71
N GLN A 66 16.67 8.10 4.74
CA GLN A 66 16.36 8.12 3.32
C GLN A 66 17.37 7.23 2.58
N ILE A 67 16.92 6.55 1.55
CA ILE A 67 17.81 5.75 0.71
C ILE A 67 18.75 6.71 -0.04
N PRO A 68 20.08 6.57 0.07
CA PRO A 68 21.03 7.33 -0.72
C PRO A 68 20.80 7.12 -2.23
N GLU A 69 20.96 8.16 -3.05
CA GLU A 69 20.63 8.07 -4.49
C GLU A 69 21.41 6.97 -5.20
N ASN A 70 22.71 6.83 -4.92
CA ASN A 70 23.54 5.78 -5.51
C ASN A 70 23.02 4.37 -5.15
N LYS A 71 22.64 4.14 -3.89
CA LYS A 71 22.09 2.86 -3.44
C LYS A 71 20.71 2.60 -4.04
N MET A 72 19.88 3.64 -4.18
CA MET A 72 18.60 3.53 -4.87
C MET A 72 18.78 3.12 -6.33
N MET A 73 19.79 3.67 -7.03
CA MET A 73 20.05 3.30 -8.42
C MET A 73 20.55 1.87 -8.56
N GLU A 74 21.39 1.39 -7.62
CA GLU A 74 21.81 -0.02 -7.53
C GLU A 74 20.58 -0.94 -7.34
N ILE A 75 19.72 -0.62 -6.36
CA ILE A 75 18.46 -1.38 -6.14
C ILE A 75 17.63 -1.42 -7.42
N VAL A 76 17.46 -0.29 -8.11
CA VAL A 76 16.68 -0.21 -9.35
C VAL A 76 17.28 -1.10 -10.45
N GLU A 77 18.60 -1.14 -10.59
CA GLU A 77 19.27 -2.02 -11.55
C GLU A 77 19.01 -3.49 -11.24
N ASP A 78 19.17 -3.90 -10.00
CA ASP A 78 18.83 -5.26 -9.55
C ASP A 78 17.37 -5.62 -9.87
N LEU A 79 16.41 -4.72 -9.58
CA LEU A 79 14.99 -4.97 -9.86
C LEU A 79 14.70 -5.13 -11.37
N ILE A 80 15.41 -4.37 -12.23
CA ILE A 80 15.29 -4.49 -13.69
C ILE A 80 15.86 -5.84 -14.16
N ASP A 81 17.05 -6.20 -13.70
CA ASP A 81 17.75 -7.43 -14.10
C ASP A 81 16.95 -8.67 -13.63
N MET A 82 16.37 -8.63 -12.45
CA MET A 82 15.47 -9.66 -11.91
C MET A 82 14.09 -9.68 -12.59
N LYS A 83 13.77 -8.72 -13.45
CA LYS A 83 12.47 -8.60 -14.16
C LYS A 83 11.28 -8.45 -13.23
N VAL A 84 11.44 -7.74 -12.13
CA VAL A 84 10.35 -7.34 -11.25
C VAL A 84 9.28 -6.60 -12.07
N LYS A 85 8.00 -6.86 -11.80
CA LYS A 85 6.91 -6.33 -12.65
C LYS A 85 6.44 -4.95 -12.22
N ALA A 86 6.47 -4.66 -10.91
CA ALA A 86 5.95 -3.41 -10.40
C ALA A 86 6.73 -2.90 -9.19
N VAL A 87 6.83 -1.59 -9.08
CA VAL A 87 7.31 -0.89 -7.89
C VAL A 87 6.23 0.06 -7.39
N THR A 88 5.97 0.05 -6.08
CA THR A 88 5.15 1.06 -5.43
C THR A 88 5.98 1.90 -4.49
N PHE A 89 6.03 3.21 -4.74
CA PHE A 89 6.55 4.14 -3.75
C PHE A 89 5.50 4.38 -2.67
N SER A 90 5.90 4.14 -1.43
CA SER A 90 5.04 4.39 -0.27
C SER A 90 5.89 4.93 0.87
N GLY A 91 5.32 5.23 2.02
CA GLY A 91 6.15 5.81 3.04
C GLY A 91 6.12 5.10 4.39
N GLY A 92 7.19 5.26 5.14
CA GLY A 92 7.23 5.75 6.48
C GLY A 92 6.97 7.25 6.48
N GLY A 93 7.48 7.97 5.46
CA GLY A 93 7.24 9.39 5.19
C GLY A 93 6.43 9.68 3.93
N GLU A 94 6.71 10.81 3.29
CA GLU A 94 6.09 11.24 2.03
C GLU A 94 7.04 10.99 0.85
N PRO A 95 6.73 10.05 -0.06
CA PRO A 95 7.62 9.71 -1.16
C PRO A 95 7.97 10.89 -2.07
N PHE A 96 7.04 11.84 -2.27
CA PHE A 96 7.26 12.99 -3.15
C PHE A 96 8.20 14.07 -2.54
N LEU A 97 8.68 13.87 -1.32
CA LEU A 97 9.79 14.64 -0.74
C LEU A 97 11.16 14.06 -1.10
N TYR A 98 11.22 12.84 -1.62
CA TYR A 98 12.47 12.20 -2.04
C TYR A 98 12.98 12.83 -3.35
N LYS A 99 14.04 13.62 -3.26
CA LYS A 99 14.55 14.41 -4.40
C LYS A 99 14.84 13.60 -5.67
N PRO A 100 15.44 12.38 -5.58
CA PRO A 100 15.72 11.58 -6.76
C PRO A 100 14.49 10.88 -7.38
N LEU A 101 13.28 11.01 -6.80
CA LEU A 101 12.09 10.22 -7.19
C LEU A 101 11.82 10.25 -8.70
N LEU A 102 11.91 11.42 -9.35
CA LEU A 102 11.68 11.53 -10.79
C LEU A 102 12.70 10.73 -11.62
N LYS A 103 13.99 10.82 -11.25
CA LYS A 103 15.09 10.09 -11.92
C LYS A 103 14.91 8.58 -11.76
N VAL A 104 14.61 8.15 -10.54
CA VAL A 104 14.34 6.74 -10.18
C VAL A 104 13.14 6.20 -10.96
N SER A 105 12.04 6.97 -10.99
CA SER A 105 10.83 6.60 -11.72
C SER A 105 11.09 6.43 -13.23
N LYS A 106 11.87 7.32 -13.83
CA LYS A 106 12.28 7.19 -15.25
C LYS A 106 13.06 5.91 -15.49
N LYS A 107 14.07 5.63 -14.68
CA LYS A 107 14.92 4.43 -14.83
C LYS A 107 14.09 3.13 -14.70
N LEU A 108 13.15 3.06 -13.74
CA LEU A 108 12.24 1.92 -13.57
C LEU A 108 11.37 1.69 -14.81
N ILE A 109 10.75 2.74 -15.34
CA ILE A 109 9.88 2.64 -16.52
C ILE A 109 10.67 2.29 -17.77
N ASP A 110 11.83 2.91 -17.99
CA ASP A 110 12.74 2.58 -19.09
C ASP A 110 13.20 1.11 -19.02
N GLY A 111 13.31 0.55 -17.80
CA GLY A 111 13.58 -0.86 -17.55
C GLY A 111 12.36 -1.78 -17.65
N GLY A 112 11.17 -1.27 -18.02
CA GLY A 112 9.95 -2.06 -18.19
C GLY A 112 9.18 -2.35 -16.91
N ILE A 113 9.49 -1.68 -15.80
CA ILE A 113 8.80 -1.85 -14.52
C ILE A 113 7.67 -0.84 -14.39
N GLN A 114 6.47 -1.32 -14.11
CA GLN A 114 5.32 -0.46 -13.82
C GLN A 114 5.47 0.22 -12.46
N ILE A 115 5.11 1.49 -12.36
CA ILE A 115 5.17 2.23 -11.11
C ILE A 115 3.80 2.68 -10.61
N GLY A 116 3.65 2.70 -9.30
CA GLY A 116 2.55 3.36 -8.59
C GLY A 116 3.05 4.09 -7.36
N SER A 117 2.26 4.98 -6.81
CA SER A 117 2.65 5.67 -5.56
C SER A 117 1.45 5.96 -4.65
N LEU A 118 1.73 5.91 -3.35
CA LEU A 118 0.89 6.49 -2.30
C LEU A 118 1.52 7.82 -1.89
N THR A 119 0.73 8.89 -1.80
CA THR A 119 1.21 10.22 -1.46
C THR A 119 0.17 11.01 -0.65
N ASN A 120 0.60 11.98 0.12
CA ASN A 120 -0.30 12.96 0.72
C ASN A 120 -0.70 14.07 -0.26
N GLY A 121 -0.15 14.08 -1.48
CA GLY A 121 -0.46 15.01 -2.55
C GLY A 121 0.10 16.44 -2.39
N SER A 122 0.80 16.73 -1.29
CA SER A 122 1.32 18.09 -1.02
C SER A 122 2.38 18.56 -2.00
N LYS A 123 2.99 17.62 -2.73
CA LYS A 123 4.03 17.87 -3.76
C LYS A 123 3.62 17.35 -5.14
N LEU A 124 2.33 17.16 -5.38
CA LEU A 124 1.81 16.75 -6.69
C LEU A 124 1.72 17.98 -7.62
N GLU A 125 2.86 18.41 -8.12
CA GLU A 125 3.00 19.59 -8.98
C GLU A 125 4.27 19.52 -9.86
N GLY A 126 4.32 20.33 -10.92
CA GLY A 126 5.48 20.45 -11.81
C GLY A 126 5.82 19.16 -12.56
N GLN A 127 7.09 19.01 -12.94
CA GLN A 127 7.58 17.89 -13.77
C GLN A 127 7.29 16.52 -13.16
N LEU A 128 7.28 16.39 -11.83
CA LEU A 128 6.99 15.12 -11.16
C LEU A 128 5.52 14.73 -11.37
N ALA A 129 4.59 15.66 -11.21
CA ALA A 129 3.17 15.42 -11.45
C ALA A 129 2.90 15.07 -12.93
N GLU A 130 3.48 15.83 -13.86
CA GLU A 130 3.38 15.56 -15.28
C GLU A 130 3.91 14.18 -15.64
N TYR A 131 5.10 13.83 -15.14
CA TYR A 131 5.69 12.52 -15.42
C TYR A 131 4.81 11.38 -14.90
N PHE A 132 4.30 11.49 -13.67
CA PHE A 132 3.40 10.47 -13.12
C PHE A 132 2.07 10.40 -13.87
N ALA A 133 1.52 11.53 -14.31
CA ALA A 133 0.26 11.54 -15.06
C ALA A 133 0.34 10.72 -16.36
N TYR A 134 1.45 10.76 -17.06
CA TYR A 134 1.62 10.06 -18.33
C TYR A 134 2.23 8.66 -18.24
N ASN A 135 3.00 8.38 -17.19
CA ASN A 135 3.84 7.19 -17.14
C ASN A 135 3.54 6.25 -15.96
N ALA A 136 2.97 6.72 -14.87
CA ALA A 136 2.61 5.84 -13.76
C ALA A 136 1.34 5.06 -14.07
N THR A 137 1.26 3.82 -13.61
CA THR A 137 0.05 2.99 -13.72
C THR A 137 -1.06 3.55 -12.84
N TRP A 138 -0.71 3.97 -11.62
CA TRP A 138 -1.68 4.56 -10.70
C TRP A 138 -0.99 5.47 -9.68
N LEU A 139 -1.75 6.44 -9.20
CA LEU A 139 -1.40 7.30 -8.08
C LEU A 139 -2.56 7.31 -7.09
N ARG A 140 -2.27 7.22 -5.80
CA ARG A 140 -3.30 7.32 -4.77
C ARG A 140 -2.94 8.35 -3.73
N ILE A 141 -3.83 9.34 -3.59
CA ILE A 141 -3.69 10.42 -2.61
C ILE A 141 -4.46 10.03 -1.35
N SER A 142 -3.86 10.27 -0.19
CA SER A 142 -4.53 10.11 1.10
C SER A 142 -5.32 11.37 1.42
N LEU A 143 -6.66 11.27 1.53
CA LEU A 143 -7.55 12.40 1.89
C LEU A 143 -8.78 11.89 2.65
N ASP A 144 -9.00 12.41 3.87
CA ASP A 144 -10.05 11.96 4.80
C ASP A 144 -10.86 13.13 5.38
N ALA A 145 -10.82 14.28 4.74
CA ALA A 145 -11.43 15.52 5.22
C ALA A 145 -12.44 16.07 4.21
N TRP A 146 -13.39 16.85 4.69
CA TRP A 146 -14.44 17.48 3.89
C TRP A 146 -14.25 18.99 3.74
N ASP A 147 -13.43 19.61 4.61
CA ASP A 147 -13.11 21.02 4.59
C ASP A 147 -11.68 21.32 5.08
N ASP A 148 -11.29 22.59 5.10
CA ASP A 148 -9.96 23.03 5.52
C ASP A 148 -9.71 22.81 7.01
N ALA A 149 -10.74 22.95 7.84
CA ALA A 149 -10.63 22.76 9.28
C ALA A 149 -10.41 21.28 9.64
N SER A 150 -11.22 20.39 9.06
CA SER A 150 -11.09 18.95 9.24
C SER A 150 -9.76 18.41 8.68
N TYR A 151 -9.30 18.93 7.53
CA TYR A 151 -8.02 18.58 6.95
C TYR A 151 -6.85 19.02 7.83
N THR A 152 -6.88 20.27 8.31
CA THR A 152 -5.87 20.80 9.22
C THR A 152 -5.78 19.95 10.49
N ALA A 153 -6.91 19.59 11.07
CA ALA A 153 -6.98 18.80 12.29
C ALA A 153 -6.51 17.33 12.08
N SER A 154 -6.90 16.71 10.97
CA SER A 154 -6.55 15.30 10.71
C SER A 154 -5.09 15.13 10.27
N ARG A 155 -4.55 16.07 9.51
CA ARG A 155 -3.22 15.98 8.89
C ARG A 155 -2.13 16.75 9.64
N GLY A 156 -2.48 17.58 10.66
CA GLY A 156 -1.55 18.41 11.39
C GLY A 156 -0.81 19.40 10.50
N VAL A 157 -1.51 20.01 9.56
CA VAL A 157 -0.98 20.98 8.59
C VAL A 157 -1.57 22.37 8.81
N ARG A 158 -1.05 23.36 8.08
CA ARG A 158 -1.57 24.73 8.14
C ARG A 158 -2.88 24.88 7.38
N GLY A 159 -3.69 25.84 7.76
CA GLY A 159 -4.91 26.20 7.02
C GLY A 159 -4.63 26.58 5.57
N GLY A 160 -5.59 26.27 4.69
CA GLY A 160 -5.51 26.47 3.25
C GLY A 160 -4.88 25.34 2.47
N GLU A 161 -4.30 24.31 3.14
CA GLU A 161 -3.69 23.14 2.46
C GLU A 161 -4.75 22.26 1.80
N PHE A 162 -5.96 22.16 2.34
CA PHE A 162 -7.05 21.42 1.72
C PHE A 162 -7.41 21.98 0.34
N LYS A 163 -7.59 23.29 0.24
CA LYS A 163 -7.89 23.96 -1.04
C LYS A 163 -6.75 23.79 -2.05
N ARG A 164 -5.49 23.86 -1.58
CA ARG A 164 -4.31 23.62 -2.42
C ARG A 164 -4.28 22.19 -2.93
N LEU A 165 -4.60 21.21 -2.08
CA LEU A 165 -4.65 19.80 -2.49
C LEU A 165 -5.74 19.57 -3.53
N LEU A 166 -6.96 20.07 -3.33
CA LEU A 166 -8.04 19.96 -4.32
C LEU A 166 -7.67 20.61 -5.66
N LYS A 167 -6.95 21.73 -5.61
CA LYS A 167 -6.43 22.34 -6.84
C LYS A 167 -5.43 21.43 -7.55
N ARG A 168 -4.45 20.85 -6.83
CA ARG A 168 -3.48 19.92 -7.40
C ARG A 168 -4.12 18.67 -7.99
N ILE A 169 -5.16 18.14 -7.34
CA ILE A 169 -5.96 17.02 -7.87
C ILE A 169 -6.56 17.40 -9.23
N ARG A 170 -7.24 18.55 -9.33
CA ARG A 170 -7.84 19.01 -10.58
C ARG A 170 -6.79 19.30 -11.65
N ASP A 171 -5.68 19.93 -11.28
CA ASP A 171 -4.57 20.20 -12.20
C ASP A 171 -4.00 18.89 -12.77
N PHE A 172 -3.82 17.86 -11.93
CA PHE A 172 -3.36 16.54 -12.35
C PHE A 172 -4.36 15.83 -13.28
N VAL A 173 -5.64 15.87 -12.96
CA VAL A 173 -6.72 15.33 -13.81
C VAL A 173 -6.75 16.02 -15.18
N ASN A 174 -6.58 17.35 -15.19
CA ASN A 174 -6.57 18.15 -16.42
C ASN A 174 -5.38 17.86 -17.35
N LEU A 175 -4.33 17.17 -16.88
CA LEU A 175 -3.25 16.68 -17.75
C LEU A 175 -3.72 15.57 -18.69
N GLN A 176 -4.85 14.92 -18.41
CA GLN A 176 -5.43 13.85 -19.23
C GLN A 176 -4.44 12.71 -19.55
N GLY A 177 -3.55 12.40 -18.62
CA GLY A 177 -2.61 11.29 -18.74
C GLY A 177 -3.29 9.93 -18.51
N ASN A 178 -2.53 8.86 -18.67
CA ASN A 178 -3.02 7.47 -18.53
C ASN A 178 -3.02 6.97 -17.07
N CYS A 179 -2.49 7.74 -16.12
CA CYS A 179 -2.39 7.37 -14.73
C CYS A 179 -3.77 7.34 -14.06
N ILE A 180 -4.13 6.23 -13.45
CA ILE A 180 -5.36 6.13 -12.66
C ILE A 180 -5.15 6.85 -11.33
N LEU A 181 -5.81 8.00 -11.17
CA LEU A 181 -5.80 8.75 -9.92
C LEU A 181 -6.89 8.25 -8.98
N GLY A 182 -6.51 7.69 -7.85
CA GLY A 182 -7.41 7.27 -6.78
C GLY A 182 -7.19 8.04 -5.48
N ILE A 183 -8.17 7.95 -4.59
CA ILE A 183 -8.06 8.46 -3.23
C ILE A 183 -8.12 7.31 -2.23
N SER A 184 -7.34 7.41 -1.14
CA SER A 184 -7.49 6.57 0.04
C SER A 184 -8.19 7.40 1.11
N LEU A 185 -9.42 7.03 1.42
CA LEU A 185 -10.22 7.61 2.49
C LEU A 185 -10.19 6.67 3.69
N ILE A 186 -9.59 7.13 4.78
CA ILE A 186 -9.59 6.44 6.07
C ILE A 186 -10.77 6.95 6.89
N VAL A 187 -11.66 6.06 7.30
CA VAL A 187 -12.83 6.40 8.12
C VAL A 187 -12.49 6.28 9.59
N ASP A 188 -12.73 7.33 10.34
CA ASP A 188 -12.62 7.40 11.79
C ASP A 188 -13.90 8.00 12.42
N GLN A 189 -13.94 8.11 13.75
CA GLN A 189 -15.10 8.69 14.45
C GLN A 189 -15.34 10.17 14.12
N LYS A 190 -14.33 10.91 13.64
CA LYS A 190 -14.44 12.34 13.33
C LYS A 190 -15.07 12.58 11.98
N ASN A 191 -14.77 11.72 10.98
CA ASN A 191 -15.26 11.89 9.62
C ASN A 191 -16.41 10.92 9.26
N ALA A 192 -16.81 10.03 10.17
CA ALA A 192 -17.82 9.00 9.95
C ALA A 192 -19.15 9.51 9.39
N ASN A 193 -19.54 10.75 9.71
CA ASN A 193 -20.78 11.36 9.23
C ASN A 193 -20.60 12.13 7.90
N HIS A 194 -19.38 12.21 7.37
CA HIS A 194 -19.03 12.99 6.18
C HIS A 194 -18.56 12.11 5.01
N VAL A 195 -18.64 10.78 5.12
CA VAL A 195 -18.15 9.85 4.09
C VAL A 195 -18.79 10.14 2.73
N TYR A 196 -20.10 10.33 2.69
CA TYR A 196 -20.83 10.65 1.47
C TYR A 196 -20.36 11.98 0.86
N GLU A 197 -20.27 13.03 1.66
CA GLU A 197 -19.84 14.38 1.26
C GLU A 197 -18.42 14.36 0.70
N ILE A 198 -17.48 13.66 1.39
CA ILE A 198 -16.09 13.53 0.93
C ILE A 198 -16.02 12.84 -0.44
N VAL A 199 -16.72 11.72 -0.61
CA VAL A 199 -16.71 10.98 -1.86
C VAL A 199 -17.31 11.79 -3.01
N GLN A 200 -18.40 12.53 -2.75
CA GLN A 200 -19.01 13.41 -3.74
C GLN A 200 -18.02 14.51 -4.19
N LEU A 201 -17.40 15.20 -3.24
CA LEU A 201 -16.39 16.23 -3.52
C LEU A 201 -15.23 15.70 -4.35
N LEU A 202 -14.75 14.49 -4.04
CA LEU A 202 -13.65 13.84 -4.75
C LEU A 202 -14.04 13.46 -6.18
N ARG A 203 -15.22 12.89 -6.37
CA ARG A 203 -15.77 12.61 -7.70
C ARG A 203 -15.88 13.89 -8.55
N GLU A 204 -16.42 14.96 -7.99
CA GLU A 204 -16.52 16.27 -8.65
C GLU A 204 -15.13 16.86 -8.98
N SER A 205 -14.10 16.45 -8.27
CA SER A 205 -12.71 16.82 -8.56
C SER A 205 -12.06 15.98 -9.66
N GLY A 206 -12.78 14.99 -10.24
CA GLY A 206 -12.37 14.19 -11.39
C GLY A 206 -11.50 12.98 -11.08
N VAL A 207 -11.44 12.51 -9.82
CA VAL A 207 -10.69 11.30 -9.49
C VAL A 207 -11.40 10.05 -10.04
N HIS A 208 -10.64 9.02 -10.41
CA HIS A 208 -11.17 7.80 -11.00
C HIS A 208 -11.78 6.84 -9.97
N ASN A 209 -11.25 6.83 -8.76
CA ASN A 209 -11.75 5.94 -7.70
C ASN A 209 -11.48 6.46 -6.29
N VAL A 210 -12.28 5.95 -5.35
CA VAL A 210 -12.05 6.13 -3.92
C VAL A 210 -12.05 4.77 -3.23
N LYS A 211 -10.98 4.46 -2.50
CA LYS A 211 -10.92 3.31 -1.59
C LYS A 211 -11.23 3.76 -0.18
N ILE A 212 -12.29 3.23 0.40
CA ILE A 212 -12.75 3.52 1.75
C ILE A 212 -12.29 2.39 2.67
N SER A 213 -11.52 2.73 3.70
CA SER A 213 -10.96 1.76 4.65
C SER A 213 -11.14 2.26 6.07
N PRO A 214 -11.25 1.35 7.06
CA PRO A 214 -11.32 1.75 8.45
C PRO A 214 -9.99 2.31 8.94
N CYS A 215 -10.05 3.23 9.90
CA CYS A 215 -8.90 3.63 10.69
C CYS A 215 -8.49 2.48 11.61
N ILE A 216 -7.22 2.08 11.58
CA ILE A 216 -6.67 1.10 12.51
C ILE A 216 -6.10 1.86 13.70
N VAL A 217 -6.68 1.64 14.88
CA VAL A 217 -6.35 2.35 16.11
C VAL A 217 -5.59 1.48 17.12
N SER A 218 -5.53 0.17 16.89
CA SER A 218 -4.87 -0.80 17.78
C SER A 218 -4.34 -1.99 16.97
N ASN A 219 -3.40 -2.74 17.55
CA ASN A 219 -2.97 -4.06 17.06
C ASN A 219 -3.97 -5.17 17.44
N ASP A 220 -4.95 -4.87 18.25
CA ASP A 220 -6.00 -5.80 18.65
C ASP A 220 -7.27 -5.64 17.80
N GLY A 221 -7.81 -6.77 17.33
CA GLY A 221 -8.99 -6.80 16.47
C GLY A 221 -10.26 -6.35 17.17
N GLU A 222 -10.45 -6.75 18.42
CA GLU A 222 -11.67 -6.40 19.18
C GLU A 222 -11.68 -4.92 19.59
N GLU A 223 -10.53 -4.35 19.91
CA GLU A 223 -10.42 -2.90 20.15
C GLU A 223 -10.77 -2.10 18.91
N ASN A 224 -10.28 -2.50 17.72
CA ASN A 224 -10.65 -1.87 16.46
C ASN A 224 -12.14 -2.04 16.16
N ASN A 225 -12.71 -3.22 16.36
CA ASN A 225 -14.14 -3.48 16.17
C ASN A 225 -14.99 -2.63 17.13
N THR A 226 -14.58 -2.51 18.38
CA THR A 226 -15.24 -1.66 19.38
C THR A 226 -15.21 -0.20 18.98
N TYR A 227 -14.07 0.30 18.48
CA TYR A 227 -13.94 1.65 17.96
C TYR A 227 -14.90 1.93 16.81
N HIS A 228 -15.02 1.01 15.87
CA HIS A 228 -15.87 1.19 14.67
C HIS A 228 -17.35 0.87 14.91
N ARG A 229 -17.71 0.05 15.89
CA ARG A 229 -19.10 -0.33 16.22
C ARG A 229 -20.00 0.89 16.42
N GLN A 230 -19.48 1.96 17.03
CA GLN A 230 -20.23 3.18 17.31
C GLN A 230 -20.62 3.97 16.04
N ILE A 231 -19.83 3.85 14.98
CA ILE A 231 -20.01 4.60 13.72
C ILE A 231 -20.47 3.71 12.55
N TYR A 232 -20.48 2.39 12.74
CA TYR A 232 -20.70 1.42 11.67
C TYR A 232 -22.01 1.67 10.90
N THR A 233 -23.14 1.83 11.59
CA THR A 233 -24.44 2.04 10.96
C THR A 233 -24.48 3.32 10.12
N SER A 234 -23.92 4.42 10.64
CA SER A 234 -23.85 5.69 9.90
C SER A 234 -23.00 5.56 8.64
N VAL A 235 -21.84 4.94 8.75
CA VAL A 235 -20.93 4.74 7.61
C VAL A 235 -21.56 3.81 6.57
N ARG A 236 -22.13 2.67 6.99
CA ARG A 236 -22.81 1.73 6.08
C ARG A 236 -23.96 2.38 5.29
N SER A 237 -24.79 3.16 5.96
CA SER A 237 -25.89 3.88 5.30
C SER A 237 -25.38 4.82 4.20
N GLN A 238 -24.29 5.54 4.44
CA GLN A 238 -23.68 6.42 3.44
C GLN A 238 -23.04 5.62 2.29
N LEU A 239 -22.37 4.50 2.57
CA LEU A 239 -21.78 3.63 1.55
C LEU A 239 -22.87 3.00 0.66
N ASP A 240 -23.98 2.56 1.23
CA ASP A 240 -25.09 1.98 0.48
C ASP A 240 -25.76 3.03 -0.41
N ARG A 241 -25.86 4.28 0.06
CA ARG A 241 -26.30 5.41 -0.75
C ARG A 241 -25.33 5.71 -1.90
N LEU A 242 -24.02 5.77 -1.63
CA LEU A 242 -22.99 5.98 -2.66
C LEU A 242 -23.04 4.90 -3.74
N LYS A 243 -23.21 3.62 -3.37
CA LYS A 243 -23.35 2.51 -4.31
C LYS A 243 -24.56 2.66 -5.23
N LYS A 244 -25.67 3.19 -4.73
CA LYS A 244 -26.86 3.47 -5.53
C LYS A 244 -26.66 4.66 -6.47
N ASP A 245 -26.07 5.75 -5.97
CA ASP A 245 -25.92 6.99 -6.73
C ASP A 245 -24.83 6.89 -7.82
N TYR A 246 -23.88 5.96 -7.69
CA TYR A 246 -22.73 5.83 -8.60
C TYR A 246 -22.64 4.46 -9.30
N HIS A 247 -23.77 3.84 -9.53
CA HIS A 247 -23.89 2.49 -10.06
C HIS A 247 -23.41 2.30 -11.51
N GLU A 248 -23.33 3.33 -12.34
CA GLU A 248 -23.20 3.22 -13.81
C GLU A 248 -22.08 4.05 -14.45
N ASN A 249 -21.09 4.56 -13.70
CA ASN A 249 -20.20 5.56 -14.25
C ASN A 249 -18.72 5.18 -14.17
N ASP A 250 -17.88 5.95 -14.85
CA ASP A 250 -16.41 5.89 -14.86
C ASP A 250 -15.72 6.13 -13.51
N PHE A 251 -16.49 6.07 -12.41
CA PHE A 251 -16.02 6.24 -11.04
C PHE A 251 -16.21 4.96 -10.23
N GLU A 252 -15.12 4.49 -9.62
CA GLU A 252 -15.09 3.20 -8.91
C GLU A 252 -15.00 3.40 -7.40
N LEU A 253 -15.91 2.76 -6.65
CA LEU A 253 -15.92 2.81 -5.18
C LEU A 253 -15.45 1.47 -4.62
N PHE A 254 -14.29 1.47 -3.93
CA PHE A 254 -13.77 0.29 -3.25
C PHE A 254 -14.12 0.33 -1.77
N ASP A 255 -15.13 -0.42 -1.41
CA ASP A 255 -15.57 -0.57 -0.03
C ASP A 255 -14.76 -1.66 0.68
N ALA A 256 -13.75 -1.25 1.43
CA ALA A 256 -12.95 -2.12 2.30
C ALA A 256 -13.31 -1.93 3.78
N TYR A 257 -14.38 -1.20 4.09
CA TYR A 257 -14.77 -0.88 5.46
C TYR A 257 -15.41 -2.06 6.20
N HIS A 258 -16.08 -2.96 5.49
CA HIS A 258 -16.77 -4.12 6.06
C HIS A 258 -15.88 -5.34 6.33
N GLU A 259 -14.61 -5.31 5.89
CA GLU A 259 -13.71 -6.46 5.97
C GLU A 259 -12.83 -6.51 7.22
N LEU A 260 -13.09 -5.67 8.22
CA LEU A 260 -12.24 -5.56 9.41
C LEU A 260 -12.14 -6.86 10.21
N GLU A 261 -13.26 -7.54 10.40
CA GLU A 261 -13.36 -8.65 11.35
C GLU A 261 -12.50 -9.87 10.98
N THR A 262 -12.26 -10.10 9.68
CA THR A 262 -11.56 -11.29 9.19
C THR A 262 -10.04 -11.09 9.03
N LYS A 263 -9.51 -9.89 9.22
CA LYS A 263 -8.12 -9.57 8.87
C LYS A 263 -7.13 -9.64 10.02
N PHE A 264 -7.60 -9.84 11.24
CA PHE A 264 -6.74 -9.97 12.42
C PHE A 264 -6.35 -11.42 12.68
N ASP A 265 -7.19 -12.40 12.39
CA ASP A 265 -6.93 -13.81 12.64
C ASP A 265 -6.22 -14.48 11.47
N LYS A 266 -5.11 -15.16 11.74
CA LYS A 266 -4.33 -15.96 10.80
C LYS A 266 -4.24 -17.38 11.32
N ASN A 267 -4.80 -18.32 10.56
CA ASN A 267 -4.85 -19.74 10.89
C ASN A 267 -3.82 -20.58 10.12
N TYR A 268 -2.74 -19.94 9.65
CA TYR A 268 -1.66 -20.54 8.89
C TYR A 268 -0.29 -20.20 9.50
N ASP A 269 0.68 -21.09 9.30
CA ASP A 269 1.99 -21.08 9.96
C ASP A 269 3.11 -20.45 9.13
N TRP A 270 2.88 -20.15 7.86
CA TRP A 270 3.80 -19.40 7.01
C TRP A 270 3.03 -18.51 6.02
N CYS A 271 3.72 -17.51 5.47
CA CYS A 271 3.10 -16.48 4.61
C CYS A 271 3.61 -16.61 3.17
N PRO A 272 2.94 -17.37 2.28
CA PRO A 272 3.37 -17.52 0.88
C PRO A 272 3.44 -16.20 0.12
N PHE A 273 2.58 -15.24 0.46
CA PHE A 273 2.53 -13.94 -0.22
C PHE A 273 3.82 -13.12 -0.09
N LEU A 274 4.68 -13.41 0.89
CA LEU A 274 6.00 -12.75 1.04
C LEU A 274 6.92 -13.00 -0.15
N GLN A 275 6.78 -14.12 -0.83
CA GLN A 275 7.57 -14.40 -2.04
C GLN A 275 7.12 -13.60 -3.26
N ALA A 276 5.93 -13.02 -3.22
CA ALA A 276 5.41 -12.20 -4.31
C ALA A 276 5.59 -10.69 -4.08
N LEU A 277 5.68 -10.27 -2.82
CA LEU A 277 5.79 -8.86 -2.45
C LEU A 277 6.65 -8.68 -1.21
N CYS A 278 7.67 -7.82 -1.30
CA CYS A 278 8.47 -7.37 -0.16
C CYS A 278 8.51 -5.84 -0.06
N VAL A 279 9.10 -5.34 1.02
CA VAL A 279 9.23 -3.91 1.30
C VAL A 279 10.70 -3.56 1.53
N ILE A 280 11.21 -2.55 0.85
CA ILE A 280 12.53 -1.95 1.11
C ILE A 280 12.31 -0.65 1.89
N GLY A 281 12.89 -0.57 3.09
CA GLY A 281 12.82 0.58 3.97
C GLY A 281 13.84 1.68 3.62
N ALA A 282 13.58 2.88 4.12
CA ALA A 282 14.51 4.01 3.98
C ALA A 282 15.83 3.78 4.74
N ASP A 283 15.86 2.88 5.69
CA ASP A 283 16.99 2.39 6.47
C ASP A 283 17.83 1.30 5.77
N LEU A 284 17.50 1.00 4.50
CA LEU A 284 18.10 -0.06 3.69
C LEU A 284 17.82 -1.50 4.18
N ASN A 285 16.84 -1.69 5.04
CA ASN A 285 16.42 -3.02 5.42
C ASN A 285 15.29 -3.51 4.50
N VAL A 286 15.25 -4.83 4.28
CA VAL A 286 14.15 -5.51 3.58
C VAL A 286 13.20 -6.08 4.62
N TYR A 287 11.93 -5.80 4.45
CA TYR A 287 10.87 -6.23 5.36
C TYR A 287 9.87 -7.16 4.68
N SER A 288 9.34 -8.05 5.46
CA SER A 288 8.38 -9.07 5.03
C SER A 288 7.11 -8.48 4.43
N CYS A 289 6.56 -7.43 5.04
CA CYS A 289 5.36 -6.77 4.53
C CYS A 289 5.27 -5.32 5.04
N GLN A 290 4.29 -4.59 4.52
CA GLN A 290 4.05 -3.21 4.92
C GLN A 290 3.71 -3.08 6.41
N ASP A 291 2.96 -4.05 6.95
CA ASP A 291 2.42 -4.00 8.31
C ASP A 291 3.44 -4.46 9.37
N LYS A 292 4.62 -4.90 8.95
CA LYS A 292 5.79 -5.23 9.78
C LYS A 292 7.04 -4.43 9.41
N ALA A 293 6.91 -3.43 8.56
CA ALA A 293 8.04 -2.57 8.22
C ALA A 293 8.51 -1.75 9.44
N TYR A 294 9.82 -1.61 9.58
CA TYR A 294 10.48 -0.96 10.70
C TYR A 294 10.16 -1.62 12.05
N THR A 295 10.19 -2.94 12.08
CA THR A 295 10.16 -3.77 13.30
C THR A 295 11.18 -4.88 13.16
N ASP A 296 11.82 -5.26 14.26
CA ASP A 296 12.78 -6.38 14.27
C ASP A 296 12.16 -7.67 13.73
N LYS A 297 10.93 -7.98 14.15
CA LYS A 297 10.21 -9.19 13.72
C LYS A 297 9.78 -9.18 12.25
N GLY A 298 9.82 -8.04 11.60
CA GLY A 298 9.49 -7.90 10.19
C GLY A 298 10.70 -7.87 9.28
N MET A 299 11.89 -7.64 9.83
CA MET A 299 13.13 -7.53 9.07
C MET A 299 13.55 -8.91 8.53
N LEU A 300 13.79 -8.99 7.23
CA LEU A 300 14.30 -10.17 6.55
C LEU A 300 15.81 -10.09 6.33
N GLY A 301 16.36 -8.89 6.22
CA GLY A 301 17.79 -8.64 6.02
C GLY A 301 18.06 -7.20 5.64
N SER A 302 19.31 -6.90 5.27
CA SER A 302 19.78 -5.54 5.00
C SER A 302 20.52 -5.43 3.68
N LEU A 303 20.32 -4.32 2.97
CA LEU A 303 20.99 -3.97 1.72
C LEU A 303 22.18 -3.03 1.92
N LYS A 304 22.61 -2.79 3.17
CA LYS A 304 23.72 -1.85 3.45
C LYS A 304 25.03 -2.30 2.81
N GLU A 305 25.31 -3.61 2.84
CA GLU A 305 26.57 -4.20 2.38
C GLU A 305 26.42 -5.13 1.17
N GLN A 306 25.19 -5.29 0.63
CA GLN A 306 24.88 -6.18 -0.49
C GLN A 306 23.82 -5.60 -1.41
N GLY A 307 23.72 -6.11 -2.66
CA GLY A 307 22.67 -5.80 -3.60
C GLY A 307 21.33 -6.47 -3.26
N PHE A 308 20.26 -5.98 -3.88
CA PHE A 308 18.93 -6.61 -3.67
C PHE A 308 18.85 -8.01 -4.30
N ALA A 309 19.45 -8.21 -5.47
CA ALA A 309 19.48 -9.51 -6.14
C ALA A 309 20.22 -10.56 -5.32
N GLU A 310 21.39 -10.22 -4.77
CA GLU A 310 22.16 -11.09 -3.89
C GLU A 310 21.36 -11.48 -2.65
N PHE A 311 20.82 -10.50 -1.93
CA PHE A 311 19.96 -10.71 -0.78
C PHE A 311 18.78 -11.63 -1.10
N TRP A 312 18.06 -11.37 -2.20
CA TRP A 312 16.84 -12.11 -2.53
C TRP A 312 17.12 -13.55 -2.88
N ASN A 313 18.21 -13.84 -3.60
CA ASN A 313 18.57 -15.19 -4.00
C ASN A 313 18.81 -16.13 -2.81
N ASP A 314 19.27 -15.59 -1.69
CA ASP A 314 19.59 -16.35 -0.48
C ASP A 314 18.49 -16.28 0.60
N SER A 315 17.38 -15.59 0.34
CA SER A 315 16.37 -15.24 1.37
C SER A 315 15.29 -16.31 1.58
N LYS A 316 15.39 -17.50 1.00
CA LYS A 316 14.30 -18.50 1.04
C LYS A 316 13.93 -18.93 2.46
N SER A 317 14.91 -19.11 3.34
CA SER A 317 14.70 -19.45 4.75
C SER A 317 14.02 -18.32 5.52
N GLU A 318 14.45 -17.08 5.31
CA GLU A 318 13.92 -15.88 5.95
C GLU A 318 12.46 -15.65 5.54
N LEU A 319 12.13 -15.85 4.26
CA LEU A 319 10.76 -15.77 3.73
C LEU A 319 9.82 -16.81 4.36
N ARG A 320 10.35 -17.93 4.85
CA ARG A 320 9.62 -19.00 5.51
C ARG A 320 9.61 -18.91 7.04
N ALA A 321 10.46 -18.10 7.64
CA ALA A 321 10.64 -18.03 9.09
C ALA A 321 9.45 -17.38 9.83
N ILE A 322 8.65 -16.55 9.13
CA ILE A 322 7.54 -15.83 9.74
C ILE A 322 6.32 -16.73 9.87
N ASN A 323 5.88 -16.95 11.11
CA ASN A 323 4.65 -17.69 11.41
C ASN A 323 3.50 -16.71 11.71
N PRO A 324 2.58 -16.48 10.74
CA PRO A 324 1.53 -15.48 10.91
C PRO A 324 0.58 -15.72 12.08
N SER A 325 0.30 -16.97 12.43
CA SER A 325 -0.57 -17.29 13.59
C SER A 325 0.03 -16.85 14.93
N LYS A 326 1.35 -16.72 15.01
CA LYS A 326 2.08 -16.32 16.23
C LYS A 326 2.61 -14.89 16.15
N ASP A 327 3.11 -14.49 14.98
CA ASP A 327 3.88 -13.25 14.79
C ASP A 327 3.07 -12.10 14.26
N CYS A 328 1.85 -12.34 13.72
CA CYS A 328 1.06 -11.33 13.01
C CYS A 328 -0.28 -11.09 13.71
N ARG A 329 -0.28 -10.30 14.77
CA ARG A 329 -1.51 -9.90 15.48
C ARG A 329 -2.19 -8.66 14.89
N HIS A 330 -1.53 -7.96 13.96
CA HIS A 330 -2.02 -6.74 13.32
C HIS A 330 -3.03 -7.05 12.21
N HIS A 331 -3.77 -6.02 11.79
CA HIS A 331 -4.61 -6.05 10.60
C HIS A 331 -3.78 -6.41 9.36
N CYS A 332 -4.16 -7.44 8.62
CA CYS A 332 -3.38 -7.94 7.48
C CYS A 332 -4.16 -7.82 6.15
N VAL A 333 -3.71 -6.94 5.29
CA VAL A 333 -4.31 -6.75 3.95
C VAL A 333 -4.06 -7.94 2.99
N ALA A 334 -3.13 -8.83 3.33
CA ALA A 334 -2.82 -10.02 2.55
C ALA A 334 -3.49 -11.29 3.08
N ASN A 335 -4.27 -11.23 4.18
CA ASN A 335 -4.81 -12.42 4.83
C ASN A 335 -5.59 -13.32 3.87
N GLN A 336 -6.58 -12.76 3.16
CA GLN A 336 -7.39 -13.50 2.19
C GLN A 336 -6.52 -14.13 1.08
N LYS A 337 -5.51 -13.41 0.59
CA LYS A 337 -4.61 -13.93 -0.45
C LYS A 337 -3.79 -15.11 0.05
N ASN A 338 -3.31 -15.04 1.29
CA ASN A 338 -2.59 -16.16 1.89
C ASN A 338 -3.49 -17.37 2.07
N GLN A 339 -4.73 -17.21 2.53
CA GLN A 339 -5.68 -18.31 2.63
C GLN A 339 -5.90 -18.98 1.27
N MET A 340 -6.15 -18.20 0.21
CA MET A 340 -6.30 -18.73 -1.15
C MET A 340 -5.02 -19.44 -1.66
N LEU A 341 -3.84 -18.88 -1.34
CA LEU A 341 -2.57 -19.52 -1.69
C LEU A 341 -2.36 -20.84 -0.95
N HIS A 342 -2.73 -20.91 0.33
CA HIS A 342 -2.68 -22.17 1.07
C HIS A 342 -3.63 -23.22 0.49
N GLU A 343 -4.85 -22.84 0.12
CA GLU A 343 -5.78 -23.74 -0.57
C GLU A 343 -5.19 -24.23 -1.90
N TYR A 344 -4.66 -23.32 -2.71
CA TYR A 344 -4.03 -23.66 -3.99
C TYR A 344 -2.84 -24.59 -3.84
N LEU A 345 -1.91 -24.28 -2.94
CA LEU A 345 -0.65 -25.02 -2.74
C LEU A 345 -0.88 -26.39 -2.09
N ASN A 346 -1.97 -26.58 -1.35
CA ASN A 346 -2.34 -27.82 -0.68
C ASN A 346 -3.43 -28.62 -1.43
N THR A 347 -3.81 -28.20 -2.64
CA THR A 347 -4.74 -28.98 -3.46
C THR A 347 -4.13 -30.35 -3.77
N ASP A 348 -4.90 -31.40 -3.50
CA ASP A 348 -4.47 -32.78 -3.77
C ASP A 348 -4.20 -32.99 -5.28
N PRO A 349 -2.96 -33.37 -5.67
CA PRO A 349 -2.61 -33.54 -7.09
C PRO A 349 -3.46 -34.59 -7.82
N VAL A 350 -4.03 -35.57 -7.10
CA VAL A 350 -4.89 -36.58 -7.70
C VAL A 350 -6.28 -36.01 -7.99
N HIS A 351 -6.76 -35.11 -7.13
CA HIS A 351 -8.10 -34.53 -7.23
C HIS A 351 -8.17 -33.22 -8.03
N GLN A 352 -7.04 -32.55 -8.26
CA GLN A 352 -7.00 -31.24 -8.96
C GLN A 352 -7.55 -31.26 -10.39
N VAL A 353 -7.71 -32.42 -10.99
CA VAL A 353 -8.26 -32.58 -12.36
C VAL A 353 -9.80 -32.65 -12.39
N PHE A 354 -10.45 -32.76 -11.25
CA PHE A 354 -11.92 -32.79 -11.14
C PHE A 354 -12.43 -31.36 -10.81
N VAL A 355 -12.57 -30.53 -11.85
CA VAL A 355 -13.03 -29.13 -11.77
C VAL A 355 -14.53 -29.00 -11.96
#